data_2e139d0e7b4c458df115ffddcadd60e8
#
_entry.id   2e139d0e7b4c458df115ffddcadd60e8
#
_cell.length_a   1.000
_cell.length_b   1.000
_cell.length_c   1.000
_cell.angle_alpha   90.00
_cell.angle_beta   90.00
_cell.angle_gamma   90.00
#
_symmetry.space_group_name_H-M   'P 1'
#
loop_
_entity.id
_entity.type
_entity.pdbx_description
1 polymer ?
#
loop_
_entity_poly.entity_id
_entity_poly.type
_entity_poly.pdbx_seq_one_letter_code
_entity_poly.pdbx_strand_id
1 'polypeptide(L)'
;DHFLATQPVDGPMGFKLEAAPVHPVLYAITVNGMAEHHRARITNMTNTQVMIAICRDGFHADSEGGTVKLLGDGLPQLDYGLNGYFFEAAKRALLAMAEIQFAAGAREVFPVDERINGYRNWAEAKAGLAALDLRPFSTRVASAHVMGGCTMAASEKDGVVNGYGQHHQIENLSVMDGSVFPTSIGAN
;
A
#
# COMPACT_ATOMS: atom_id res chain seq x y z
N ASP A 1 12.42 -7.63 3.87
CA ASP A 1 12.54 -7.73 5.33
C ASP A 1 13.68 -6.87 5.90
N HIS A 2 14.77 -6.70 5.16
CA HIS A 2 15.92 -5.89 5.63
C HIS A 2 15.52 -4.43 5.93
N PHE A 3 14.73 -3.82 5.08
CA PHE A 3 14.28 -2.43 5.30
C PHE A 3 13.42 -2.26 6.54
N LEU A 4 12.56 -3.23 6.86
CA LEU A 4 11.73 -3.18 8.05
C LEU A 4 12.56 -3.34 9.33
N ALA A 5 13.56 -4.22 9.30
CA ALA A 5 14.43 -4.47 10.46
C ALA A 5 15.36 -3.30 10.78
N THR A 6 15.72 -2.47 9.79
CA THR A 6 16.68 -1.37 9.94
C THR A 6 16.05 0.00 10.10
N GLN A 7 14.72 0.15 9.87
CA GLN A 7 14.02 1.42 10.01
C GLN A 7 13.43 1.54 11.41
N PRO A 8 13.79 2.57 12.18
CA PRO A 8 13.21 2.82 13.50
C PRO A 8 11.73 3.18 13.38
N VAL A 9 10.93 2.85 14.40
CA VAL A 9 9.48 3.13 14.39
C VAL A 9 9.15 4.61 14.46
N ASP A 10 10.05 5.41 14.99
CA ASP A 10 9.95 6.87 15.13
C ASP A 10 10.68 7.63 14.01
N GLY A 11 11.22 6.90 13.03
CA GLY A 11 11.92 7.45 11.87
C GLY A 11 11.04 7.51 10.63
N PRO A 12 11.65 7.67 9.44
CA PRO A 12 10.92 7.62 8.18
C PRO A 12 10.20 6.28 8.03
N MET A 13 8.98 6.29 7.46
CA MET A 13 8.20 5.08 7.26
C MET A 13 8.99 4.03 6.45
N GLY A 14 9.14 2.83 7.01
CA GLY A 14 9.74 1.69 6.34
C GLY A 14 8.79 1.07 5.30
N PHE A 15 9.36 0.34 4.35
CA PHE A 15 8.59 -0.43 3.38
C PHE A 15 9.33 -1.72 3.00
N LYS A 16 8.57 -2.72 2.57
CA LYS A 16 9.06 -3.97 1.99
C LYS A 16 8.73 -3.99 0.51
N LEU A 17 9.69 -4.39 -0.32
CA LEU A 17 9.47 -4.57 -1.75
C LEU A 17 9.22 -6.04 -2.08
N GLU A 18 8.23 -6.30 -2.89
CA GLU A 18 7.86 -7.64 -3.33
C GLU A 18 7.58 -7.67 -4.84
N ALA A 19 7.90 -8.80 -5.46
CA ALA A 19 7.44 -9.10 -6.81
C ALA A 19 6.05 -9.72 -6.72
N ALA A 20 5.05 -9.02 -7.22
CA ALA A 20 3.68 -9.52 -7.24
C ALA A 20 3.46 -10.45 -8.44
N PRO A 21 2.67 -11.52 -8.30
CA PRO A 21 2.26 -12.34 -9.43
C PRO A 21 1.40 -11.52 -10.39
N VAL A 22 1.68 -11.63 -11.69
CA VAL A 22 0.90 -10.93 -12.72
C VAL A 22 -0.34 -11.76 -13.06
N HIS A 23 -1.46 -11.44 -12.40
CA HIS A 23 -2.76 -12.02 -12.74
C HIS A 23 -3.44 -11.16 -13.82
N PRO A 24 -3.89 -11.74 -14.95
CA PRO A 24 -4.39 -10.97 -16.10
C PRO A 24 -5.50 -9.96 -15.76
N VAL A 25 -6.47 -10.36 -14.96
CA VAL A 25 -7.58 -9.47 -14.57
C VAL A 25 -7.10 -8.35 -13.66
N LEU A 26 -6.32 -8.66 -12.62
CA LEU A 26 -5.77 -7.64 -11.72
C LEU A 26 -4.85 -6.68 -12.46
N TYR A 27 -4.02 -7.17 -13.37
CA TYR A 27 -3.17 -6.34 -14.20
C TYR A 27 -4.01 -5.40 -15.07
N ALA A 28 -5.03 -5.93 -15.76
CA ALA A 28 -5.89 -5.14 -16.62
C ALA A 28 -6.65 -4.01 -15.92
N ILE A 29 -7.09 -4.23 -14.69
CA ILE A 29 -7.81 -3.19 -13.91
C ILE A 29 -6.88 -2.24 -13.15
N THR A 30 -5.61 -2.61 -12.96
CA THR A 30 -4.65 -1.77 -12.19
C THR A 30 -3.73 -0.97 -13.08
N VAL A 31 -3.35 -1.49 -14.25
CA VAL A 31 -2.46 -0.78 -15.16
C VAL A 31 -3.15 0.48 -15.69
N ASN A 32 -2.43 1.60 -15.61
CA ASN A 32 -2.95 2.88 -16.08
C ASN A 32 -2.89 3.00 -17.61
N GLY A 33 -3.54 4.05 -18.13
CA GLY A 33 -3.64 4.33 -19.55
C GLY A 33 -5.03 3.99 -20.10
N MET A 34 -5.32 4.51 -21.27
CA MET A 34 -6.59 4.33 -21.97
C MET A 34 -6.35 3.89 -23.41
N ALA A 35 -7.36 3.25 -24.00
CA ALA A 35 -7.39 2.87 -25.40
C ALA A 35 -6.11 2.13 -25.84
N GLU A 36 -5.37 2.67 -26.78
CA GLU A 36 -4.18 2.04 -27.37
C GLU A 36 -3.05 1.83 -26.37
N HIS A 37 -2.82 2.77 -25.43
CA HIS A 37 -1.80 2.62 -24.39
C HIS A 37 -2.13 1.47 -23.45
N HIS A 38 -3.36 1.36 -23.02
CA HIS A 38 -3.82 0.27 -22.17
C HIS A 38 -3.71 -1.07 -22.91
N ARG A 39 -4.18 -1.11 -24.16
CA ARG A 39 -4.09 -2.31 -25.02
C ARG A 39 -2.66 -2.77 -25.18
N ALA A 40 -1.72 -1.89 -25.47
CA ALA A 40 -0.31 -2.21 -25.64
C ALA A 40 0.29 -2.84 -24.37
N ARG A 41 -0.04 -2.32 -23.19
CA ARG A 41 0.41 -2.89 -21.91
C ARG A 41 -0.18 -4.27 -21.66
N ILE A 42 -1.47 -4.45 -21.87
CA ILE A 42 -2.12 -5.77 -21.73
C ILE A 42 -1.51 -6.80 -22.70
N THR A 43 -1.31 -6.43 -23.94
CA THR A 43 -0.69 -7.32 -24.94
C THR A 43 0.74 -7.72 -24.56
N ASN A 44 1.48 -6.83 -23.89
CA ASN A 44 2.85 -7.10 -23.44
C ASN A 44 2.96 -7.67 -22.02
N MET A 45 1.86 -8.09 -21.42
CA MET A 45 1.80 -8.56 -20.02
C MET A 45 2.80 -9.69 -19.73
N THR A 46 3.01 -10.62 -20.68
CA THR A 46 3.96 -11.74 -20.52
C THR A 46 5.42 -11.32 -20.41
N ASN A 47 5.74 -10.09 -20.77
CA ASN A 47 7.08 -9.48 -20.65
C ASN A 47 7.12 -8.43 -19.54
N THR A 48 6.14 -8.42 -18.65
CA THR A 48 6.00 -7.43 -17.59
C THR A 48 6.19 -8.08 -16.23
N GLN A 49 7.01 -7.46 -15.39
CA GLN A 49 7.11 -7.75 -13.97
C GLN A 49 6.38 -6.65 -13.19
N VAL A 50 5.63 -7.03 -12.18
CA VAL A 50 5.01 -6.10 -11.24
C VAL A 50 5.75 -6.14 -9.92
N MET A 51 6.16 -4.98 -9.44
CA MET A 51 6.65 -4.80 -8.07
C MET A 51 5.64 -3.98 -7.27
N ILE A 52 5.52 -4.32 -6.00
CA ILE A 52 4.72 -3.58 -5.03
C ILE A 52 5.59 -3.20 -3.84
N ALA A 53 5.20 -2.12 -3.17
CA ALA A 53 5.79 -1.72 -1.91
C ALA A 53 4.73 -1.80 -0.82
N ILE A 54 5.02 -2.56 0.22
CA ILE A 54 4.17 -2.66 1.42
C ILE A 54 4.74 -1.67 2.44
N CYS A 55 4.06 -0.56 2.61
CA CYS A 55 4.43 0.48 3.55
C CYS A 55 4.00 0.10 4.97
N ARG A 56 4.89 0.32 5.95
CA ARG A 56 4.63 0.06 7.37
C ARG A 56 3.91 1.27 7.99
N ASP A 57 2.65 1.44 7.63
CA ASP A 57 1.80 2.49 8.19
C ASP A 57 1.19 2.05 9.53
N GLY A 58 1.20 2.91 10.55
CA GLY A 58 0.55 2.67 11.84
C GLY A 58 1.45 2.71 13.07
N PHE A 59 2.78 2.88 12.95
CA PHE A 59 3.71 2.92 14.12
C PHE A 59 4.11 4.33 14.53
N HIS A 60 4.08 5.28 13.64
CA HIS A 60 4.52 6.64 13.89
C HIS A 60 3.35 7.53 14.32
N ALA A 61 3.64 8.61 15.06
CA ALA A 61 2.61 9.57 15.45
C ALA A 61 1.89 10.21 14.25
N ASP A 62 2.58 10.35 13.12
CA ASP A 62 1.99 10.85 11.88
C ASP A 62 1.21 9.77 11.09
N SER A 63 1.18 8.53 11.55
CA SER A 63 0.34 7.45 11.03
C SER A 63 -0.96 7.41 11.81
N GLU A 64 -1.85 8.35 11.56
CA GLU A 64 -3.07 8.55 12.35
C GLU A 64 -4.10 7.42 12.20
N GLY A 65 -3.94 6.58 11.17
CA GLY A 65 -4.92 5.55 10.84
C GLY A 65 -6.18 6.12 10.22
N GLY A 66 -7.31 5.47 10.50
CA GLY A 66 -8.60 5.89 9.95
C GLY A 66 -9.77 5.56 10.86
N THR A 67 -10.94 5.93 10.43
CA THR A 67 -12.20 5.63 11.12
C THR A 67 -13.18 4.95 10.18
N VAL A 68 -14.07 4.14 10.77
CA VAL A 68 -15.19 3.54 10.06
C VAL A 68 -16.47 4.21 10.54
N LYS A 69 -17.25 4.74 9.60
CA LYS A 69 -18.56 5.34 9.87
C LYS A 69 -19.62 4.50 9.20
N LEU A 70 -20.78 4.35 9.85
CA LEU A 70 -21.95 3.74 9.25
C LEU A 70 -22.77 4.82 8.54
N LEU A 71 -23.01 4.65 7.25
CA LEU A 71 -23.88 5.53 6.47
C LEU A 71 -25.36 5.26 6.77
N GLY A 72 -26.22 6.20 6.39
CA GLY A 72 -27.67 6.08 6.60
C GLY A 72 -28.32 4.91 5.84
N ASP A 73 -27.68 4.39 4.81
CA ASP A 73 -28.09 3.20 4.05
C ASP A 73 -27.54 1.87 4.64
N GLY A 74 -26.81 1.95 5.75
CA GLY A 74 -26.21 0.81 6.43
C GLY A 74 -24.87 0.35 5.86
N LEU A 75 -24.29 1.04 4.89
CA LEU A 75 -22.97 0.72 4.34
C LEU A 75 -21.85 1.37 5.17
N PRO A 76 -20.70 0.68 5.33
CA PRO A 76 -19.57 1.27 6.00
C PRO A 76 -18.86 2.27 5.08
N GLN A 77 -18.50 3.41 5.62
CA GLN A 77 -17.60 4.38 5.00
C GLN A 77 -16.26 4.36 5.73
N LEU A 78 -15.19 4.13 4.99
CA LEU A 78 -13.83 4.25 5.50
C LEU A 78 -13.34 5.68 5.29
N ASP A 79 -12.85 6.29 6.35
CA ASP A 79 -12.20 7.60 6.35
C ASP A 79 -10.74 7.40 6.76
N TYR A 80 -9.84 7.35 5.78
CA TYR A 80 -8.42 7.07 5.97
C TYR A 80 -7.59 8.11 5.23
N GLY A 81 -6.98 9.01 6.00
CA GLY A 81 -6.16 10.09 5.46
C GLY A 81 -4.75 9.63 5.10
N LEU A 82 -4.38 9.73 3.84
CA LEU A 82 -2.98 9.61 3.42
C LEU A 82 -2.32 10.99 3.52
N ASN A 83 -1.24 11.08 4.26
CA ASN A 83 -0.52 12.32 4.55
C ASN A 83 0.89 12.35 3.95
N GLY A 84 1.64 13.42 4.23
CA GLY A 84 3.00 13.59 3.73
C GLY A 84 3.97 12.50 4.19
N TYR A 85 3.80 11.98 5.41
CA TYR A 85 4.63 10.91 5.95
C TYR A 85 4.51 9.62 5.11
N PHE A 86 3.29 9.25 4.72
CA PHE A 86 3.05 8.13 3.80
C PHE A 86 3.61 8.41 2.40
N PHE A 87 3.34 9.60 1.83
CA PHE A 87 3.77 9.90 0.46
C PHE A 87 5.28 10.00 0.30
N GLU A 88 6.02 10.41 1.32
CA GLU A 88 7.48 10.36 1.33
C GLU A 88 8.00 8.91 1.27
N ALA A 89 7.39 7.99 2.01
CA ALA A 89 7.73 6.58 1.92
C ALA A 89 7.39 5.99 0.55
N ALA A 90 6.21 6.30 0.02
CA ALA A 90 5.79 5.86 -1.30
C ALA A 90 6.75 6.36 -2.40
N LYS A 91 7.23 7.59 -2.32
CA LYS A 91 8.23 8.13 -3.25
C LYS A 91 9.56 7.38 -3.19
N ARG A 92 10.07 7.13 -1.99
CA ARG A 92 11.29 6.33 -1.79
C ARG A 92 11.14 4.92 -2.33
N ALA A 93 9.98 4.31 -2.11
CA ALA A 93 9.66 2.98 -2.60
C ALA A 93 9.59 2.94 -4.14
N LEU A 94 8.94 3.90 -4.78
CA LEU A 94 8.89 4.01 -6.24
C LEU A 94 10.30 4.15 -6.84
N LEU A 95 11.15 4.99 -6.25
CA LEU A 95 12.53 5.13 -6.68
C LEU A 95 13.30 3.82 -6.55
N ALA A 96 13.21 3.14 -5.41
CA ALA A 96 13.90 1.87 -5.20
C ALA A 96 13.41 0.77 -6.16
N MET A 97 12.10 0.67 -6.40
CA MET A 97 11.54 -0.29 -7.37
C MET A 97 12.04 -0.01 -8.78
N ALA A 98 12.05 1.25 -9.21
CA ALA A 98 12.54 1.62 -10.53
C ALA A 98 14.03 1.31 -10.71
N GLU A 99 14.85 1.61 -9.70
CA GLU A 99 16.29 1.32 -9.72
C GLU A 99 16.55 -0.18 -9.85
N ILE A 100 15.87 -1.01 -9.06
CA ILE A 100 15.98 -2.48 -9.11
C ILE A 100 15.56 -3.00 -10.48
N GLN A 101 14.45 -2.52 -11.04
CA GLN A 101 13.96 -2.99 -12.33
C GLN A 101 14.92 -2.63 -13.48
N PHE A 102 15.46 -1.41 -13.50
CA PHE A 102 16.46 -1.04 -14.51
C PHE A 102 17.78 -1.80 -14.34
N ALA A 103 18.23 -2.01 -13.10
CA ALA A 103 19.42 -2.84 -12.83
C ALA A 103 19.21 -4.30 -13.26
N ALA A 104 17.98 -4.80 -13.21
CA ALA A 104 17.61 -6.12 -13.70
C ALA A 104 17.39 -6.18 -15.24
N GLY A 105 17.59 -5.09 -15.96
CA GLY A 105 17.52 -5.03 -17.42
C GLY A 105 16.15 -4.65 -17.98
N ALA A 106 15.26 -4.05 -17.20
CA ALA A 106 14.00 -3.52 -17.72
C ALA A 106 14.27 -2.45 -18.79
N ARG A 107 13.52 -2.52 -19.89
CA ARG A 107 13.60 -1.54 -20.99
C ARG A 107 12.73 -0.33 -20.77
N GLU A 108 11.70 -0.49 -19.94
CA GLU A 108 10.76 0.55 -19.54
C GLU A 108 10.24 0.23 -18.14
N VAL A 109 10.11 1.26 -17.32
CA VAL A 109 9.49 1.20 -16.00
C VAL A 109 8.40 2.26 -15.94
N PHE A 110 7.19 1.87 -15.52
CA PHE A 110 6.08 2.81 -15.37
C PHE A 110 5.43 2.64 -13.99
N PRO A 111 5.39 3.70 -13.19
CA PRO A 111 4.61 3.72 -11.98
C PRO A 111 3.12 3.72 -12.32
N VAL A 112 2.29 3.20 -11.43
CA VAL A 112 0.84 3.25 -11.61
C VAL A 112 0.33 4.62 -11.17
N ASP A 113 0.63 5.62 -11.97
CA ASP A 113 0.20 7.02 -11.82
C ASP A 113 -0.33 7.50 -13.17
N GLU A 114 -1.53 8.08 -13.17
CA GLU A 114 -2.26 8.45 -14.39
C GLU A 114 -1.55 9.51 -15.24
N ARG A 115 -0.57 10.20 -14.67
CA ARG A 115 0.19 11.27 -15.33
C ARG A 115 1.44 10.77 -16.04
N ILE A 116 1.82 9.49 -15.85
CA ILE A 116 3.10 8.96 -16.30
C ILE A 116 2.90 7.81 -17.26
N ASN A 117 3.47 7.94 -18.44
CA ASN A 117 3.43 6.88 -19.45
C ASN A 117 4.55 5.84 -19.29
N GLY A 118 5.66 6.21 -18.65
CA GLY A 118 6.80 5.33 -18.41
C GLY A 118 8.13 6.06 -18.61
N TYR A 119 9.20 5.42 -18.13
CA TYR A 119 10.58 5.88 -18.25
C TYR A 119 11.41 4.79 -18.93
N ARG A 120 12.35 5.17 -19.79
CA ARG A 120 13.17 4.23 -20.57
C ARG A 120 14.59 4.05 -20.07
N ASN A 121 14.98 4.81 -19.06
CA ASN A 121 16.26 4.66 -18.38
C ASN A 121 16.17 5.19 -16.94
N TRP A 122 17.15 4.79 -16.12
CA TRP A 122 17.20 5.15 -14.72
C TRP A 122 17.33 6.66 -14.48
N ALA A 123 18.08 7.38 -15.29
CA ALA A 123 18.26 8.81 -15.10
C ALA A 123 16.94 9.60 -15.26
N GLU A 124 16.16 9.25 -16.28
CA GLU A 124 14.81 9.81 -16.48
C GLU A 124 13.87 9.43 -15.33
N ALA A 125 13.86 8.16 -14.95
CA ALA A 125 13.01 7.66 -13.86
C ALA A 125 13.34 8.36 -12.54
N LYS A 126 14.61 8.45 -12.20
CA LYS A 126 15.07 9.12 -10.99
C LYS A 126 14.63 10.58 -10.93
N ALA A 127 14.84 11.32 -12.00
CA ALA A 127 14.45 12.73 -12.08
C ALA A 127 12.91 12.89 -12.04
N GLY A 128 12.18 12.11 -12.82
CA GLY A 128 10.74 12.20 -12.91
C GLY A 128 10.02 11.76 -11.62
N LEU A 129 10.46 10.66 -11.01
CA LEU A 129 9.88 10.18 -9.75
C LEU A 129 10.21 11.10 -8.57
N ALA A 130 11.42 11.67 -8.52
CA ALA A 130 11.79 12.64 -7.48
C ALA A 130 10.93 13.92 -7.56
N ALA A 131 10.61 14.36 -8.77
CA ALA A 131 9.78 15.53 -9.01
C ALA A 131 8.27 15.25 -8.90
N LEU A 132 7.85 13.96 -8.82
CA LEU A 132 6.45 13.58 -8.80
C LEU A 132 5.78 14.02 -7.50
N ASP A 133 4.74 14.80 -7.62
CA ASP A 133 3.84 15.15 -6.53
C ASP A 133 2.81 14.01 -6.34
N LEU A 134 3.08 13.12 -5.38
CA LEU A 134 2.20 12.01 -5.06
C LEU A 134 0.96 12.52 -4.33
N ARG A 135 -0.22 12.14 -4.81
CA ARG A 135 -1.48 12.58 -4.21
C ARG A 135 -2.60 11.58 -4.46
N PRO A 136 -3.64 11.58 -3.62
CA PRO A 136 -4.84 10.78 -3.84
C PRO A 136 -5.40 10.96 -5.25
N PHE A 137 -5.98 9.89 -5.79
CA PHE A 137 -6.62 9.80 -7.12
C PHE A 137 -5.70 9.92 -8.33
N SER A 138 -4.43 10.31 -8.15
CA SER A 138 -3.45 10.31 -9.25
C SER A 138 -2.51 9.12 -9.15
N THR A 139 -1.95 8.88 -7.97
CA THR A 139 -1.14 7.70 -7.67
C THR A 139 -2.02 6.62 -7.08
N ARG A 140 -1.97 5.43 -7.65
CA ARG A 140 -2.78 4.31 -7.18
C ARG A 140 -2.19 3.71 -5.91
N VAL A 141 -3.01 3.73 -4.86
CA VAL A 141 -2.71 3.11 -3.57
C VAL A 141 -3.82 2.12 -3.25
N ALA A 142 -3.47 0.98 -2.69
CA ALA A 142 -4.42 -0.04 -2.26
C ALA A 142 -3.99 -0.62 -0.92
N SER A 143 -4.91 -1.20 -0.19
CA SER A 143 -4.63 -1.99 1.00
C SER A 143 -5.19 -3.40 0.82
N ALA A 144 -4.35 -4.41 1.03
CA ALA A 144 -4.74 -5.81 1.05
C ALA A 144 -4.69 -6.40 2.46
N HIS A 145 -3.82 -5.85 3.32
CA HIS A 145 -3.67 -6.27 4.72
C HIS A 145 -4.28 -5.20 5.63
N VAL A 146 -5.59 -5.14 5.68
CA VAL A 146 -6.33 -4.21 6.53
C VAL A 146 -6.24 -4.63 7.99
N MET A 147 -5.78 -3.74 8.86
CA MET A 147 -5.52 -3.99 10.28
C MET A 147 -6.14 -2.90 11.14
N GLY A 148 -6.28 -3.15 12.44
CA GLY A 148 -6.69 -2.15 13.42
C GLY A 148 -8.19 -1.90 13.57
N GLY A 149 -9.04 -2.47 12.71
CA GLY A 149 -10.49 -2.22 12.75
C GLY A 149 -11.20 -2.84 13.96
N CYS A 150 -10.64 -3.94 14.52
CA CYS A 150 -11.15 -4.63 15.70
C CYS A 150 -10.00 -4.96 16.66
N THR A 151 -9.22 -3.95 17.03
CA THR A 151 -7.99 -4.06 17.83
C THR A 151 -8.17 -4.92 19.07
N MET A 152 -7.25 -5.89 19.27
CA MET A 152 -7.18 -6.64 20.50
C MET A 152 -6.53 -5.82 21.61
N ALA A 153 -7.08 -5.89 22.81
CA ALA A 153 -6.56 -5.24 23.99
C ALA A 153 -6.94 -5.97 25.28
N ALA A 154 -6.29 -5.60 26.39
CA ALA A 154 -6.61 -6.17 27.70
C ALA A 154 -7.96 -5.69 28.24
N SER A 155 -8.48 -4.56 27.76
CA SER A 155 -9.75 -4.00 28.24
C SER A 155 -10.59 -3.45 27.08
N GLU A 156 -11.90 -3.35 27.29
CA GLU A 156 -12.86 -2.76 26.36
C GLU A 156 -12.63 -1.27 26.07
N LYS A 157 -11.86 -0.57 26.90
CA LYS A 157 -11.51 0.84 26.70
C LYS A 157 -10.44 1.03 25.65
N ASP A 158 -9.61 0.00 25.45
CA ASP A 158 -8.42 0.08 24.62
C ASP A 158 -8.57 -0.72 23.32
N GLY A 159 -9.60 -1.57 23.23
CA GLY A 159 -9.84 -2.38 22.05
C GLY A 159 -11.22 -3.04 22.00
N VAL A 160 -11.47 -3.74 20.93
CA VAL A 160 -12.77 -4.37 20.62
C VAL A 160 -12.82 -5.81 21.11
N VAL A 161 -11.68 -6.53 21.03
CA VAL A 161 -11.58 -7.95 21.41
C VAL A 161 -10.46 -8.17 22.42
N ASN A 162 -10.56 -9.25 23.19
CA ASN A 162 -9.51 -9.70 24.11
C ASN A 162 -8.41 -10.46 23.34
N GLY A 163 -7.37 -10.93 24.05
CA GLY A 163 -6.26 -11.70 23.46
C GLY A 163 -6.64 -13.07 22.84
N TYR A 164 -7.87 -13.49 22.96
CA TYR A 164 -8.44 -14.68 22.34
C TYR A 164 -9.36 -14.34 21.15
N GLY A 165 -9.42 -13.08 20.74
CA GLY A 165 -10.29 -12.61 19.68
C GLY A 165 -11.77 -12.50 20.06
N GLN A 166 -12.12 -12.67 21.32
CA GLN A 166 -13.51 -12.58 21.80
C GLN A 166 -13.88 -11.12 22.05
N HIS A 167 -15.06 -10.71 21.59
CA HIS A 167 -15.56 -9.34 21.78
C HIS A 167 -15.79 -9.04 23.27
N HIS A 168 -15.36 -7.87 23.72
CA HIS A 168 -15.46 -7.51 25.14
C HIS A 168 -16.90 -7.35 25.66
N GLN A 169 -17.83 -6.91 24.78
CA GLN A 169 -19.19 -6.54 25.19
C GLN A 169 -20.27 -7.48 24.65
N ILE A 170 -19.98 -8.23 23.57
CA ILE A 170 -20.98 -9.08 22.90
C ILE A 170 -20.57 -10.53 23.10
N GLU A 171 -21.42 -11.27 23.83
CA GLU A 171 -21.24 -12.70 24.03
C GLU A 171 -21.34 -13.46 22.70
N ASN A 172 -20.56 -14.54 22.58
CA ASN A 172 -20.53 -15.42 21.42
C ASN A 172 -20.10 -14.76 20.10
N LEU A 173 -19.50 -13.58 20.14
CA LEU A 173 -18.89 -12.90 19.00
C LEU A 173 -17.36 -12.96 19.11
N SER A 174 -16.72 -13.44 18.05
CA SER A 174 -15.25 -13.45 17.94
C SER A 174 -14.80 -12.90 16.59
N VAL A 175 -13.65 -12.24 16.58
CA VAL A 175 -12.99 -11.73 15.37
C VAL A 175 -11.68 -12.48 15.18
N MET A 176 -11.51 -13.13 14.01
CA MET A 176 -10.39 -14.04 13.71
C MET A 176 -9.72 -13.67 12.37
N ASP A 177 -9.43 -12.39 12.17
CA ASP A 177 -8.74 -11.88 10.98
C ASP A 177 -7.73 -10.79 11.32
N GLY A 178 -7.10 -10.19 10.29
CA GLY A 178 -6.06 -9.16 10.46
C GLY A 178 -6.53 -7.90 11.19
N SER A 179 -7.83 -7.64 11.28
CA SER A 179 -8.37 -6.47 11.97
C SER A 179 -8.07 -6.43 13.47
N VAL A 180 -7.76 -7.58 14.07
CA VAL A 180 -7.40 -7.67 15.50
C VAL A 180 -6.01 -7.11 15.82
N PHE A 181 -5.11 -7.01 14.84
CA PHE A 181 -3.80 -6.40 15.07
C PHE A 181 -3.92 -4.90 15.22
N PRO A 182 -3.34 -4.31 16.28
CA PRO A 182 -3.50 -2.87 16.58
C PRO A 182 -2.81 -1.96 15.55
N THR A 183 -1.86 -2.49 14.78
CA THR A 183 -1.12 -1.73 13.78
C THR A 183 -0.55 -2.67 12.72
N SER A 184 0.04 -2.09 11.64
CA SER A 184 0.73 -2.87 10.61
C SER A 184 1.82 -3.76 11.22
N ILE A 185 1.82 -5.04 10.86
CA ILE A 185 2.89 -5.96 11.28
C ILE A 185 4.20 -5.77 10.49
N GLY A 186 4.17 -4.94 9.45
CA GLY A 186 5.36 -4.60 8.65
C GLY A 186 5.89 -5.74 7.79
N ALA A 187 5.15 -6.83 7.66
CA ALA A 187 5.50 -8.01 6.86
C ALA A 187 4.27 -8.51 6.09
N ASN A 188 4.51 -9.38 5.11
CA ASN A 188 3.46 -10.02 4.34
C ASN A 188 3.20 -11.43 4.88
#